data_49e0ad746499213051a086112b4a5487
#
_entry.id   49e0ad746499213051a086112b4a5487
#
_cell.length_a   1.000
_cell.length_b   1.000
_cell.length_c   1.000
_cell.angle_alpha   90.00
_cell.angle_beta   90.00
_cell.angle_gamma   90.00
#
_symmetry.space_group_name_H-M   'P 1'
#
loop_
_entity.id
_entity.type
_entity.pdbx_description
1 polymer ?
#
loop_
_entity_poly.entity_id
_entity_poly.type
_entity_poly.pdbx_seq_one_letter_code
_entity_poly.pdbx_strand_id
1 'polypeptide(L)'
;MFDFSAVDVSAVVGLTAMVLLTLNILMGLLVSVNYNFRKQWPHRKLPVPLFRIHNWTGYAALSVAALHPTILLFASTKEKFHPGDLLLPLHSPYQTVYNSLGAIGFYSFALVVVTSYFRPKLGSRPWKKLHYTAYFAAAIMFIHGTLIDQNLKNETPDFLDGEKVLVEVCFLIVAAASIWRWKYGKEKQRYHVKREREMVEV
;
A
#
# COMPACT_ATOMS: atom_id res chain seq x y z
N MET A 1 5.96 32.26 -10.84
CA MET A 1 5.84 31.81 -9.45
C MET A 1 4.80 30.72 -9.50
N PHE A 2 5.18 29.46 -9.21
CA PHE A 2 4.22 28.36 -9.22
C PHE A 2 3.37 28.50 -7.96
N ASP A 3 2.10 28.83 -8.14
CA ASP A 3 1.14 28.98 -7.05
C ASP A 3 0.55 27.58 -6.76
N PHE A 4 1.21 26.82 -5.86
CA PHE A 4 0.72 25.50 -5.47
C PHE A 4 -0.47 25.66 -4.53
N SER A 5 -1.62 25.15 -4.95
CA SER A 5 -2.80 25.07 -4.11
C SER A 5 -2.63 23.95 -3.05
N ALA A 6 -3.41 24.02 -1.96
CA ALA A 6 -3.43 22.93 -0.98
C ALA A 6 -3.88 21.58 -1.61
N VAL A 7 -4.69 21.65 -2.66
CA VAL A 7 -5.14 20.47 -3.42
C VAL A 7 -3.96 19.84 -4.15
N ASP A 8 -3.13 20.63 -4.85
CA ASP A 8 -1.94 20.13 -5.56
C ASP A 8 -0.95 19.48 -4.58
N VAL A 9 -0.71 20.12 -3.43
CA VAL A 9 0.17 19.56 -2.39
C VAL A 9 -0.39 18.27 -1.84
N SER A 10 -1.71 18.21 -1.59
CA SER A 10 -2.38 16.99 -1.16
C SER A 10 -2.22 15.87 -2.19
N ALA A 11 -2.42 16.17 -3.48
CA ALA A 11 -2.24 15.20 -4.57
C ALA A 11 -0.84 14.60 -4.59
N VAL A 12 0.21 15.44 -4.54
CA VAL A 12 1.62 14.97 -4.51
C VAL A 12 1.89 14.10 -3.28
N VAL A 13 1.36 14.47 -2.10
CA VAL A 13 1.51 13.69 -0.87
C VAL A 13 0.76 12.35 -1.00
N GLY A 14 -0.43 12.33 -1.61
CA GLY A 14 -1.19 11.12 -1.90
C GLY A 14 -0.43 10.16 -2.83
N LEU A 15 0.16 10.66 -3.91
CA LEU A 15 1.00 9.88 -4.82
C LEU A 15 2.26 9.35 -4.12
N THR A 16 2.87 10.17 -3.27
CA THR A 16 4.01 9.72 -2.44
C THR A 16 3.62 8.58 -1.50
N ALA A 17 2.45 8.66 -0.86
CA ALA A 17 1.91 7.59 -0.04
C ALA A 17 1.69 6.31 -0.87
N MET A 18 1.20 6.43 -2.11
CA MET A 18 0.98 5.31 -3.03
C MET A 18 2.29 4.61 -3.40
N VAL A 19 3.35 5.35 -3.71
CA VAL A 19 4.68 4.80 -3.99
C VAL A 19 5.24 4.09 -2.75
N LEU A 20 5.14 4.70 -1.57
CA LEU A 20 5.59 4.08 -0.31
C LEU A 20 4.81 2.80 0.01
N LEU A 21 3.50 2.78 -0.20
CA LEU A 21 2.66 1.59 -0.05
C LEU A 21 3.10 0.49 -1.01
N THR A 22 3.33 0.83 -2.28
CA THR A 22 3.84 -0.10 -3.29
C THR A 22 5.16 -0.73 -2.86
N LEU A 23 6.13 0.08 -2.45
CA LEU A 23 7.42 -0.39 -1.94
C LEU A 23 7.25 -1.29 -0.71
N ASN A 24 6.36 -0.90 0.21
CA ASN A 24 6.06 -1.69 1.40
C ASN A 24 5.49 -3.07 1.04
N ILE A 25 4.55 -3.14 0.11
CA ILE A 25 3.98 -4.42 -0.37
C ILE A 25 5.07 -5.28 -1.00
N LEU A 26 5.91 -4.73 -1.87
CA LEU A 26 7.02 -5.46 -2.50
C LEU A 26 7.99 -6.04 -1.45
N MET A 27 8.36 -5.24 -0.43
CA MET A 27 9.17 -5.74 0.68
C MET A 27 8.46 -6.87 1.45
N GLY A 28 7.16 -6.74 1.70
CA GLY A 28 6.34 -7.77 2.35
C GLY A 28 6.31 -9.08 1.55
N LEU A 29 6.18 -9.02 0.22
CA LEU A 29 6.24 -10.19 -0.66
C LEU A 29 7.62 -10.89 -0.57
N LEU A 30 8.72 -10.13 -0.59
CA LEU A 30 10.07 -10.67 -0.42
C LEU A 30 10.28 -11.31 0.97
N VAL A 31 9.79 -10.67 2.02
CA VAL A 31 9.80 -11.23 3.40
C VAL A 31 9.01 -12.55 3.44
N SER A 32 7.86 -12.62 2.77
CA SER A 32 6.97 -13.80 2.79
C SER A 32 7.60 -15.05 2.19
N VAL A 33 8.53 -14.91 1.25
CA VAL A 33 9.27 -16.03 0.62
C VAL A 33 10.63 -16.30 1.26
N ASN A 34 10.96 -15.62 2.36
CA ASN A 34 12.26 -15.67 3.00
C ASN A 34 13.41 -15.39 2.01
N TYR A 35 13.25 -14.34 1.20
CA TYR A 35 14.25 -13.98 0.20
C TYR A 35 15.57 -13.61 0.88
N ASN A 36 16.64 -14.29 0.48
CA ASN A 36 17.95 -14.10 1.08
C ASN A 36 18.90 -13.40 0.09
N PHE A 37 19.06 -12.11 0.25
CA PHE A 37 19.96 -11.31 -0.58
C PHE A 37 21.41 -11.79 -0.54
N ARG A 38 21.92 -12.30 0.60
CA ARG A 38 23.28 -12.81 0.70
C ARG A 38 23.54 -14.00 -0.22
N LYS A 39 22.56 -14.89 -0.34
CA LYS A 39 22.65 -16.07 -1.21
C LYS A 39 22.62 -15.70 -2.69
N GLN A 40 21.85 -14.67 -3.03
CA GLN A 40 21.67 -14.22 -4.41
C GLN A 40 22.79 -13.25 -4.86
N TRP A 41 23.35 -12.48 -3.92
CA TRP A 41 24.34 -11.42 -4.17
C TRP A 41 25.52 -11.52 -3.19
N PRO A 42 26.37 -12.57 -3.32
CA PRO A 42 27.43 -12.87 -2.33
C PRO A 42 28.47 -11.76 -2.19
N HIS A 43 28.63 -10.91 -3.23
CA HIS A 43 29.60 -9.81 -3.23
C HIS A 43 29.16 -8.58 -2.40
N ARG A 44 27.88 -8.50 -1.99
CA ARG A 44 27.41 -7.42 -1.12
C ARG A 44 27.63 -7.76 0.35
N LYS A 45 28.52 -6.99 1.00
CA LYS A 45 28.90 -7.20 2.41
C LYS A 45 27.81 -6.82 3.42
N LEU A 46 26.82 -5.98 3.05
CA LEU A 46 25.80 -5.50 3.96
C LEU A 46 24.55 -6.39 3.93
N PRO A 47 24.14 -6.95 5.08
CA PRO A 47 22.86 -7.65 5.19
C PRO A 47 21.72 -6.64 5.08
N VAL A 48 20.83 -6.82 4.11
CA VAL A 48 19.62 -6.01 4.00
C VAL A 48 18.56 -6.56 4.97
N PRO A 49 18.20 -5.84 6.03
CA PRO A 49 17.23 -6.30 7.01
C PRO A 49 15.81 -6.08 6.49
N LEU A 50 15.39 -6.90 5.51
CA LEU A 50 14.11 -6.75 4.79
C LEU A 50 12.91 -6.55 5.70
N PHE A 51 12.83 -7.35 6.79
CA PHE A 51 11.72 -7.25 7.73
C PHE A 51 11.68 -5.88 8.43
N ARG A 52 12.85 -5.36 8.79
CA ARG A 52 12.96 -4.04 9.42
C ARG A 52 12.58 -2.93 8.44
N ILE A 53 13.05 -3.02 7.20
CA ILE A 53 12.73 -2.04 6.14
C ILE A 53 11.21 -2.09 5.85
N HIS A 54 10.62 -3.28 5.71
CA HIS A 54 9.18 -3.45 5.53
C HIS A 54 8.37 -2.75 6.64
N ASN A 55 8.75 -2.93 7.91
CA ASN A 55 8.06 -2.27 9.00
C ASN A 55 8.18 -0.74 8.93
N TRP A 56 9.38 -0.21 8.72
CA TRP A 56 9.59 1.22 8.65
C TRP A 56 8.92 1.87 7.44
N THR A 57 8.97 1.24 6.28
CA THR A 57 8.23 1.74 5.10
C THR A 57 6.72 1.69 5.31
N GLY A 58 6.20 0.71 6.06
CA GLY A 58 4.79 0.66 6.44
C GLY A 58 4.38 1.82 7.35
N TYR A 59 5.19 2.16 8.36
CA TYR A 59 4.94 3.33 9.21
C TYR A 59 5.01 4.63 8.43
N ALA A 60 6.03 4.79 7.57
CA ALA A 60 6.18 5.95 6.71
C ALA A 60 4.97 6.11 5.75
N ALA A 61 4.57 5.03 5.08
CA ALA A 61 3.43 5.04 4.17
C ALA A 61 2.13 5.43 4.88
N LEU A 62 1.88 4.89 6.09
CA LEU A 62 0.70 5.23 6.88
C LEU A 62 0.72 6.70 7.32
N SER A 63 1.88 7.22 7.76
CA SER A 63 2.02 8.60 8.18
C SER A 63 1.79 9.58 7.03
N VAL A 64 2.34 9.31 5.85
CA VAL A 64 2.15 10.14 4.65
C VAL A 64 0.70 10.04 4.15
N ALA A 65 0.10 8.85 4.19
CA ALA A 65 -1.31 8.67 3.85
C ALA A 65 -2.25 9.41 4.82
N ALA A 66 -1.91 9.52 6.11
CA ALA A 66 -2.66 10.33 7.06
C ALA A 66 -2.50 11.83 6.80
N LEU A 67 -1.30 12.27 6.40
CA LEU A 67 -1.02 13.67 6.10
C LEU A 67 -1.79 14.16 4.86
N HIS A 68 -1.95 13.29 3.84
CA HIS A 68 -2.62 13.61 2.60
C HIS A 68 -3.99 14.33 2.76
N PRO A 69 -5.00 13.77 3.45
CA PRO A 69 -6.28 14.43 3.61
C PRO A 69 -6.23 15.62 4.58
N THR A 70 -5.27 15.66 5.52
CA THR A 70 -5.17 16.78 6.47
C THR A 70 -4.78 18.09 5.80
N ILE A 71 -4.07 18.03 4.67
CA ILE A 71 -3.71 19.22 3.88
C ILE A 71 -4.96 19.89 3.33
N LEU A 72 -6.02 19.15 3.01
CA LEU A 72 -7.27 19.70 2.47
C LEU A 72 -8.05 20.56 3.49
N LEU A 73 -7.71 20.52 4.78
CA LEU A 73 -8.23 21.47 5.76
C LEU A 73 -7.77 22.92 5.51
N PHE A 74 -6.69 23.07 4.75
CA PHE A 74 -6.09 24.36 4.40
C PHE A 74 -6.40 24.78 2.96
N ALA A 75 -7.25 24.03 2.26
CA ALA A 75 -7.69 24.33 0.90
C ALA A 75 -8.54 25.61 0.86
N SER A 76 -8.81 26.09 -0.36
CA SER A 76 -9.70 27.24 -0.58
C SER A 76 -11.10 26.99 -0.02
N THR A 77 -11.87 28.04 0.23
CA THR A 77 -13.19 27.95 0.88
C THR A 77 -14.15 26.97 0.18
N LYS A 78 -14.04 26.84 -1.16
CA LYS A 78 -14.89 25.95 -1.96
C LYS A 78 -14.47 24.47 -1.89
N GLU A 79 -13.19 24.21 -1.64
CA GLU A 79 -12.58 22.87 -1.67
C GLU A 79 -12.22 22.40 -0.25
N LYS A 80 -12.51 23.21 0.76
CA LYS A 80 -12.11 22.98 2.14
C LYS A 80 -12.87 21.83 2.76
N PHE A 81 -12.14 20.85 3.24
CA PHE A 81 -12.66 19.77 4.08
C PHE A 81 -12.88 20.28 5.51
N HIS A 82 -13.93 19.76 6.14
CA HIS A 82 -14.13 19.95 7.58
C HIS A 82 -13.39 18.87 8.38
N PRO A 83 -13.02 19.11 9.63
CA PRO A 83 -12.33 18.10 10.45
C PRO A 83 -13.08 16.77 10.55
N GLY A 84 -14.41 16.77 10.49
CA GLY A 84 -15.25 15.57 10.45
C GLY A 84 -15.06 14.73 9.18
N ASP A 85 -14.76 15.38 8.05
CA ASP A 85 -14.55 14.70 6.76
C ASP A 85 -13.25 13.89 6.73
N LEU A 86 -12.28 14.20 7.62
CA LEU A 86 -11.06 13.39 7.77
C LEU A 86 -11.37 12.00 8.33
N LEU A 87 -12.42 11.91 9.15
CA LEU A 87 -12.83 10.64 9.75
C LEU A 87 -13.86 9.92 8.87
N LEU A 88 -14.87 10.66 8.42
CA LEU A 88 -15.97 10.15 7.61
C LEU A 88 -16.30 11.18 6.50
N PRO A 89 -15.73 11.05 5.30
CA PRO A 89 -15.87 12.04 4.22
C PRO A 89 -17.25 12.00 3.52
N LEU A 90 -18.32 11.72 4.28
CA LEU A 90 -19.70 11.61 3.75
C LEU A 90 -20.27 12.96 3.31
N HIS A 91 -19.70 14.07 3.79
CA HIS A 91 -20.10 15.45 3.47
C HIS A 91 -18.97 16.22 2.79
N SER A 92 -17.94 15.52 2.27
CA SER A 92 -16.86 16.17 1.54
C SER A 92 -17.42 17.00 0.37
N PRO A 93 -16.87 18.19 0.07
CA PRO A 93 -17.44 19.12 -0.89
C PRO A 93 -17.46 18.55 -2.32
N TYR A 94 -16.51 17.67 -2.64
CA TYR A 94 -16.38 17.03 -3.96
C TYR A 94 -16.07 15.55 -3.81
N GLN A 95 -16.47 14.73 -4.77
CA GLN A 95 -16.08 13.34 -4.95
C GLN A 95 -16.25 12.46 -3.70
N THR A 96 -17.36 12.65 -2.98
CA THR A 96 -17.68 11.99 -1.71
C THR A 96 -17.47 10.47 -1.74
N VAL A 97 -17.87 9.80 -2.84
CA VAL A 97 -17.72 8.35 -3.00
C VAL A 97 -16.24 7.96 -3.03
N TYR A 98 -15.43 8.65 -3.82
CA TYR A 98 -14.01 8.34 -3.97
C TYR A 98 -13.23 8.68 -2.71
N ASN A 99 -13.55 9.78 -2.04
CA ASN A 99 -12.99 10.12 -0.73
C ASN A 99 -13.35 9.07 0.33
N SER A 100 -14.57 8.54 0.30
CA SER A 100 -14.98 7.45 1.19
C SER A 100 -14.22 6.16 0.94
N LEU A 101 -13.93 5.83 -0.33
CA LEU A 101 -13.03 4.71 -0.67
C LEU A 101 -11.64 4.92 -0.10
N GLY A 102 -11.08 6.14 -0.23
CA GLY A 102 -9.79 6.50 0.37
C GLY A 102 -9.78 6.28 1.89
N ALA A 103 -10.83 6.72 2.58
CA ALA A 103 -10.97 6.53 4.03
C ALA A 103 -11.05 5.05 4.42
N ILE A 104 -11.85 4.23 3.70
CA ILE A 104 -11.95 2.77 3.92
C ILE A 104 -10.58 2.10 3.71
N GLY A 105 -9.87 2.46 2.63
CA GLY A 105 -8.53 1.97 2.35
C GLY A 105 -7.55 2.34 3.46
N PHE A 106 -7.57 3.60 3.90
CA PHE A 106 -6.73 4.12 4.98
C PHE A 106 -6.97 3.39 6.30
N TYR A 107 -8.22 3.23 6.74
CA TYR A 107 -8.52 2.51 7.99
C TYR A 107 -8.15 1.03 7.91
N SER A 108 -8.37 0.39 6.77
CA SER A 108 -7.94 -0.98 6.54
C SER A 108 -6.42 -1.12 6.62
N PHE A 109 -5.68 -0.16 6.05
CA PHE A 109 -4.22 -0.14 6.12
C PHE A 109 -3.72 0.17 7.54
N ALA A 110 -4.33 1.13 8.24
CA ALA A 110 -4.03 1.44 9.63
C ALA A 110 -4.24 0.20 10.53
N LEU A 111 -5.32 -0.55 10.33
CA LEU A 111 -5.57 -1.81 11.04
C LEU A 111 -4.41 -2.80 10.83
N VAL A 112 -3.93 -2.96 9.60
CA VAL A 112 -2.80 -3.85 9.28
C VAL A 112 -1.54 -3.40 10.01
N VAL A 113 -1.22 -2.12 9.99
CA VAL A 113 0.00 -1.57 10.62
C VAL A 113 -0.08 -1.70 12.14
N VAL A 114 -1.20 -1.29 12.75
CA VAL A 114 -1.42 -1.35 14.21
C VAL A 114 -1.37 -2.80 14.70
N THR A 115 -2.07 -3.72 14.03
CA THR A 115 -2.05 -5.14 14.42
C THR A 115 -0.68 -5.78 14.21
N SER A 116 0.09 -5.30 13.23
CA SER A 116 1.47 -5.76 13.02
C SER A 116 2.43 -5.28 14.12
N TYR A 117 2.24 -4.06 14.62
CA TYR A 117 2.95 -3.57 15.80
C TYR A 117 2.65 -4.43 17.04
N PHE A 118 1.39 -4.81 17.25
CA PHE A 118 0.98 -5.67 18.37
C PHE A 118 1.12 -7.18 18.10
N ARG A 119 1.76 -7.59 17.00
CA ARG A 119 1.98 -9.01 16.66
C ARG A 119 2.47 -9.88 17.83
N PRO A 120 3.43 -9.45 18.67
CA PRO A 120 3.90 -10.27 19.79
C PRO A 120 2.79 -10.61 20.80
N LYS A 121 1.81 -9.73 20.98
CA LYS A 121 0.66 -9.91 21.88
C LYS A 121 -0.46 -10.72 21.22
N LEU A 122 -0.69 -10.55 19.94
CA LEU A 122 -1.76 -11.21 19.18
C LEU A 122 -1.44 -12.70 18.87
N GLY A 123 -0.17 -13.05 18.79
CA GLY A 123 0.26 -14.35 18.30
C GLY A 123 0.23 -14.46 16.76
N SER A 124 0.91 -15.48 16.24
CA SER A 124 1.18 -15.58 14.80
C SER A 124 -0.05 -15.92 13.94
N ARG A 125 -0.97 -16.74 14.45
CA ARG A 125 -2.15 -17.19 13.67
C ARG A 125 -3.18 -16.07 13.47
N PRO A 126 -3.71 -15.40 14.52
CA PRO A 126 -4.67 -14.31 14.35
C PRO A 126 -4.03 -13.12 13.62
N TRP A 127 -2.77 -12.79 13.95
CA TRP A 127 -2.05 -11.73 13.25
C TRP A 127 -2.00 -11.97 11.73
N LYS A 128 -1.66 -13.19 11.27
CA LYS A 128 -1.62 -13.49 9.83
C LYS A 128 -2.96 -13.24 9.13
N LYS A 129 -4.07 -13.63 9.76
CA LYS A 129 -5.41 -13.40 9.20
C LYS A 129 -5.69 -11.91 9.01
N LEU A 130 -5.39 -11.10 10.05
CA LEU A 130 -5.53 -9.64 9.97
C LEU A 130 -4.56 -9.02 8.96
N HIS A 131 -3.33 -9.52 8.88
CA HIS A 131 -2.33 -9.02 7.94
C HIS A 131 -2.71 -9.25 6.46
N TYR A 132 -3.50 -10.29 6.16
CA TYR A 132 -4.01 -10.50 4.81
C TYR A 132 -5.01 -9.43 4.36
N THR A 133 -5.61 -8.66 5.27
CA THR A 133 -6.43 -7.50 4.88
C THR A 133 -5.61 -6.41 4.19
N ALA A 134 -4.27 -6.49 4.22
CA ALA A 134 -3.38 -5.64 3.44
C ALA A 134 -3.68 -5.69 1.93
N TYR A 135 -4.07 -6.85 1.39
CA TYR A 135 -4.45 -6.96 -0.02
C TYR A 135 -5.74 -6.21 -0.33
N PHE A 136 -6.72 -6.28 0.59
CA PHE A 136 -7.95 -5.51 0.46
C PHE A 136 -7.66 -4.00 0.56
N ALA A 137 -6.89 -3.58 1.56
CA ALA A 137 -6.49 -2.18 1.72
C ALA A 137 -5.80 -1.66 0.46
N ALA A 138 -4.83 -2.41 -0.08
CA ALA A 138 -4.12 -2.05 -1.30
C ALA A 138 -5.06 -1.93 -2.50
N ALA A 139 -5.96 -2.89 -2.71
CA ALA A 139 -6.93 -2.85 -3.82
C ALA A 139 -7.80 -1.59 -3.75
N ILE A 140 -8.35 -1.28 -2.56
CA ILE A 140 -9.18 -0.08 -2.37
C ILE A 140 -8.37 1.20 -2.58
N MET A 141 -7.12 1.25 -2.10
CA MET A 141 -6.25 2.44 -2.29
C MET A 141 -5.89 2.65 -3.77
N PHE A 142 -5.62 1.58 -4.53
CA PHE A 142 -5.39 1.70 -5.98
C PHE A 142 -6.65 2.16 -6.71
N ILE A 143 -7.84 1.62 -6.36
CA ILE A 143 -9.12 2.06 -6.92
C ILE A 143 -9.36 3.54 -6.61
N HIS A 144 -9.15 3.95 -5.36
CA HIS A 144 -9.25 5.35 -4.95
C HIS A 144 -8.32 6.24 -5.78
N GLY A 145 -7.01 5.91 -5.85
CA GLY A 145 -6.03 6.71 -6.56
C GLY A 145 -6.27 6.79 -8.08
N THR A 146 -6.87 5.75 -8.68
CA THR A 146 -7.22 5.75 -10.10
C THR A 146 -8.48 6.56 -10.41
N LEU A 147 -9.48 6.51 -9.51
CA LEU A 147 -10.79 7.13 -9.77
C LEU A 147 -10.92 8.55 -9.25
N ILE A 148 -10.13 8.95 -8.25
CA ILE A 148 -10.18 10.32 -7.71
C ILE A 148 -9.69 11.32 -8.77
N ASP A 149 -10.43 12.40 -9.00
CA ASP A 149 -9.90 13.55 -9.75
C ASP A 149 -9.10 14.42 -8.80
N GLN A 150 -7.84 14.64 -9.13
CA GLN A 150 -6.88 15.34 -8.28
C GLN A 150 -7.21 16.81 -8.11
N ASN A 151 -7.85 17.41 -9.14
CA ASN A 151 -8.31 18.79 -9.08
C ASN A 151 -9.62 18.95 -8.30
N LEU A 152 -10.20 17.85 -7.79
CA LEU A 152 -11.48 17.84 -7.09
C LEU A 152 -12.65 18.49 -7.87
N LYS A 153 -12.66 18.36 -9.20
CA LYS A 153 -13.66 19.03 -10.06
C LYS A 153 -14.88 18.18 -10.40
N ASN A 154 -15.00 16.95 -9.90
CA ASN A 154 -16.04 15.99 -10.30
C ASN A 154 -16.05 15.66 -11.81
N GLU A 155 -14.94 15.80 -12.47
CA GLU A 155 -14.77 15.43 -13.87
C GLU A 155 -14.62 13.91 -14.02
N THR A 156 -14.85 13.41 -15.22
CA THR A 156 -14.60 11.99 -15.52
C THR A 156 -13.11 11.71 -15.45
N PRO A 157 -12.69 10.60 -14.80
CA PRO A 157 -11.27 10.26 -14.68
C PRO A 157 -10.60 10.15 -16.05
N ASP A 158 -9.52 10.90 -16.26
CA ASP A 158 -8.63 10.72 -17.41
C ASP A 158 -7.53 9.71 -17.02
N PHE A 159 -7.63 8.49 -17.53
CA PHE A 159 -6.68 7.41 -17.24
C PHE A 159 -5.29 7.61 -17.89
N LEU A 160 -5.15 8.56 -18.82
CA LEU A 160 -3.87 8.87 -19.45
C LEU A 160 -3.13 10.03 -18.77
N ASP A 161 -3.74 10.62 -17.76
CA ASP A 161 -3.06 11.64 -16.95
C ASP A 161 -1.84 11.02 -16.23
N GLY A 162 -0.72 11.74 -16.22
CA GLY A 162 0.55 11.24 -15.69
C GLY A 162 0.48 10.72 -14.25
N GLU A 163 -0.38 11.32 -13.44
CA GLU A 163 -0.59 10.93 -12.05
C GLU A 163 -1.37 9.61 -11.95
N LYS A 164 -2.34 9.39 -12.81
CA LYS A 164 -3.09 8.12 -12.94
C LYS A 164 -2.19 7.00 -13.45
N VAL A 165 -1.41 7.29 -14.48
CA VAL A 165 -0.42 6.36 -15.04
C VAL A 165 0.55 5.89 -13.94
N LEU A 166 1.00 6.77 -13.04
CA LEU A 166 1.84 6.37 -11.90
C LEU A 166 1.13 5.36 -10.99
N VAL A 167 -0.14 5.60 -10.65
CA VAL A 167 -0.94 4.68 -9.80
C VAL A 167 -1.12 3.33 -10.50
N GLU A 168 -1.44 3.34 -11.80
CA GLU A 168 -1.62 2.13 -12.60
C GLU A 168 -0.33 1.32 -12.72
N VAL A 169 0.81 1.98 -12.94
CA VAL A 169 2.13 1.33 -12.96
C VAL A 169 2.43 0.70 -11.59
N CYS A 170 2.17 1.40 -10.50
CA CYS A 170 2.30 0.85 -9.14
C CYS A 170 1.42 -0.40 -8.96
N PHE A 171 0.17 -0.35 -9.40
CA PHE A 171 -0.74 -1.49 -9.36
C PHE A 171 -0.21 -2.69 -10.17
N LEU A 172 0.22 -2.46 -11.42
CA LEU A 172 0.75 -3.52 -12.29
C LEU A 172 2.00 -4.18 -11.69
N ILE A 173 2.90 -3.39 -11.09
CA ILE A 173 4.09 -3.91 -10.41
C ILE A 173 3.69 -4.81 -9.23
N VAL A 174 2.74 -4.37 -8.39
CA VAL A 174 2.25 -5.17 -7.26
C VAL A 174 1.56 -6.43 -7.73
N ALA A 175 0.73 -6.35 -8.77
CA ALA A 175 0.04 -7.50 -9.36
C ALA A 175 1.04 -8.53 -9.91
N ALA A 176 2.01 -8.09 -10.71
CA ALA A 176 3.06 -8.95 -11.26
C ALA A 176 3.89 -9.62 -10.15
N ALA A 177 4.31 -8.86 -9.13
CA ALA A 177 5.06 -9.39 -7.99
C ALA A 177 4.23 -10.39 -7.17
N SER A 178 2.93 -10.17 -7.01
CA SER A 178 2.02 -11.07 -6.31
C SER A 178 1.84 -12.40 -7.06
N ILE A 179 1.71 -12.33 -8.39
CA ILE A 179 1.64 -13.52 -9.27
C ILE A 179 2.97 -14.30 -9.20
N TRP A 180 4.10 -13.60 -9.28
CA TRP A 180 5.41 -14.22 -9.12
C TRP A 180 5.56 -14.93 -7.78
N ARG A 181 5.21 -14.27 -6.69
CA ARG A 181 5.24 -14.85 -5.34
C ARG A 181 4.38 -16.11 -5.23
N TRP A 182 3.19 -16.11 -5.82
CA TRP A 182 2.28 -17.26 -5.82
C TRP A 182 2.88 -18.47 -6.57
N LYS A 183 3.44 -18.23 -7.78
CA LYS A 183 4.12 -19.26 -8.56
C LYS A 183 5.31 -19.84 -7.80
N TYR A 184 6.19 -18.98 -7.28
CA TYR A 184 7.35 -19.36 -6.50
C TYR A 184 6.98 -20.22 -5.26
N GLY A 185 5.94 -19.86 -4.55
CA GLY A 185 5.43 -20.62 -3.41
C GLY A 185 4.97 -22.03 -3.79
N LYS A 186 4.27 -22.17 -4.92
CA LYS A 186 3.84 -23.49 -5.43
C LYS A 186 5.01 -24.38 -5.86
N GLU A 187 6.00 -23.82 -6.53
CA GLU A 187 7.20 -24.58 -6.95
C GLU A 187 7.98 -25.09 -5.73
N LYS A 188 8.20 -24.22 -4.74
CA LYS A 188 8.86 -24.59 -3.49
C LYS A 188 8.13 -25.73 -2.77
N GLN A 189 6.82 -25.69 -2.71
CA GLN A 189 6.00 -26.75 -2.08
C GLN A 189 6.13 -28.08 -2.84
N ARG A 190 6.06 -28.04 -4.18
CA ARG A 190 6.25 -29.24 -5.04
C ARG A 190 7.62 -29.87 -4.82
N TYR A 191 8.66 -29.05 -4.72
CA TYR A 191 10.03 -29.54 -4.48
C TYR A 191 10.15 -30.26 -3.12
N HIS A 192 9.56 -29.71 -2.06
CA HIS A 192 9.57 -30.33 -0.73
C HIS A 192 8.84 -31.68 -0.74
N VAL A 193 7.64 -31.74 -1.31
CA VAL A 193 6.86 -32.99 -1.41
C VAL A 193 7.60 -34.07 -2.21
N LYS A 194 8.26 -33.68 -3.33
CA LYS A 194 9.06 -34.63 -4.11
C LYS A 194 10.22 -35.19 -3.32
N ARG A 195 10.97 -34.33 -2.62
CA ARG A 195 12.10 -34.74 -1.78
C ARG A 195 11.69 -35.65 -0.61
N GLU A 196 10.56 -35.38 0.01
CA GLU A 196 10.03 -36.23 1.08
C GLU A 196 9.67 -37.63 0.56
N ARG A 197 9.09 -37.77 -0.63
CA ARG A 197 8.81 -39.07 -1.26
C ARG A 197 10.08 -39.84 -1.55
N GLU A 198 11.08 -39.19 -2.13
CA GLU A 198 12.37 -39.82 -2.45
C GLU A 198 13.09 -40.34 -1.17
N MET A 199 12.90 -39.70 0.00
CA MET A 199 13.48 -40.16 1.26
C MET A 199 12.73 -41.35 1.90
N VAL A 200 11.48 -41.58 1.55
CA VAL A 200 10.66 -42.71 2.06
C VAL A 200 10.84 -43.98 1.21
N GLU A 201 11.28 -43.81 -0.03
CA GLU A 201 11.51 -44.94 -0.99
C GLU A 201 12.92 -45.56 -0.82
N VAL A 202 13.79 -45.00 0.02
CA VAL A 202 15.14 -45.54 0.36
C VAL A 202 15.10 -46.17 1.75
#